data_5ddfc184c25b0b7086086222d50c1d89
#
_entry.id   5ddfc184c25b0b7086086222d50c1d89
#
_cell.length_a   1.000
_cell.length_b   1.000
_cell.length_c   1.000
_cell.angle_alpha   90.00
_cell.angle_beta   90.00
_cell.angle_gamma   90.00
#
_symmetry.space_group_name_H-M   'P 1'
#
loop_
_entity.id
_entity.type
_entity.pdbx_description
1 polymer ?
#
loop_
_entity_poly.entity_id
_entity_poly.type
_entity_poly.pdbx_seq_one_letter_code
_entity_poly.pdbx_strand_id
1 'polypeptide(L)'
;MFSLPGILTLIAFVYLRPHEVFPFLSTVPCIPILFAVSLLGLVLDVRLRFVRPWPAPHAALAMALYLWALVATTLGSSASVTHVAVVLIVSPALYLLVAQSAQSFRALESVCLAIVTVTLVLSVVGLVQAQAPMQCIRVEPGTTLGETTGVPEARPCTGPDECEEGGEPGFEYECEKAGLAGTTSIGGGRIRYRGVLQDPNEFALAIGLAIPLALTLWSRRRSLLRTLMLAALVGLGVTCIILTASRTGQMVIVAVAAAYFAVRFGWKGIALGAVLAAPAIIYGGRSSSEATSSSQERLEAWAEGLLMWRDSPLWGIGQGEFTEHHYLTAHNSFVLAAAELGTVGLLLFVGLFYVAFKIVLTGMRRYREIPEAAVAYQWGRGLLAVLCGMVAGTFFLSLTYHPVIWLFFGLTGAYALAIRNHDPDWKLSLGWRDLGAVTGIAAGLMVVLQLYTKLKGF
;
A
#
# COMPACT_ATOMS: atom_id res chain seq x y z
N MET A 1 6.97 0.53 26.71
CA MET A 1 6.87 -0.39 25.54
C MET A 1 8.16 -0.24 24.75
N PHE A 2 8.94 -1.31 24.69
CA PHE A 2 10.26 -1.34 24.04
C PHE A 2 10.18 -1.53 22.53
N SER A 3 9.14 -2.21 22.06
CA SER A 3 8.91 -2.45 20.61
C SER A 3 8.50 -1.19 19.83
N LEU A 4 7.77 -0.27 20.46
CA LEU A 4 7.15 0.86 19.74
C LEU A 4 8.18 1.78 19.07
N PRO A 5 9.29 2.23 19.72
CA PRO A 5 10.29 3.04 19.03
C PRO A 5 10.91 2.35 17.82
N GLY A 6 11.22 1.05 17.94
CA GLY A 6 11.76 0.25 16.84
C GLY A 6 10.82 0.23 15.64
N ILE A 7 9.53 0.02 15.89
CA ILE A 7 8.51 -0.03 14.81
C ILE A 7 8.31 1.34 14.16
N LEU A 8 8.30 2.44 14.95
CA LEU A 8 8.19 3.79 14.37
C LEU A 8 9.38 4.08 13.45
N THR A 9 10.59 3.70 13.89
CA THR A 9 11.80 3.82 13.07
C THR A 9 11.74 2.90 11.84
N LEU A 10 11.28 1.65 12.01
CA LEU A 10 11.14 0.71 10.90
C LEU A 10 10.16 1.25 9.83
N ILE A 11 9.03 1.83 10.23
CA ILE A 11 8.08 2.46 9.30
C ILE A 11 8.77 3.60 8.54
N ALA A 12 9.53 4.44 9.23
CA ALA A 12 10.29 5.51 8.59
C ALA A 12 11.32 4.95 7.57
N PHE A 13 12.04 3.87 7.92
CA PHE A 13 13.00 3.23 7.02
C PHE A 13 12.35 2.53 5.82
N VAL A 14 11.18 1.93 5.98
CA VAL A 14 10.44 1.30 4.87
C VAL A 14 9.95 2.36 3.87
N TYR A 15 9.49 3.51 4.36
CA TYR A 15 8.96 4.58 3.50
C TYR A 15 10.03 5.51 2.94
N LEU A 16 10.96 6.01 3.79
CA LEU A 16 11.95 7.02 3.40
C LEU A 16 13.24 6.43 2.84
N ARG A 17 13.53 5.18 3.12
CA ARG A 17 14.73 4.48 2.68
C ARG A 17 16.03 5.27 2.87
N PRO A 18 16.33 5.80 4.05
CA PRO A 18 17.50 6.62 4.28
C PRO A 18 18.83 5.88 4.00
N HIS A 19 18.82 4.56 4.07
CA HIS A 19 19.98 3.72 3.73
C HIS A 19 20.30 3.70 2.22
N GLU A 20 19.37 4.08 1.37
CA GLU A 20 19.62 4.28 -0.09
C GLU A 20 20.02 5.73 -0.41
N VAL A 21 19.78 6.66 0.51
CA VAL A 21 20.09 8.09 0.35
C VAL A 21 21.49 8.40 0.85
N PHE A 22 21.87 7.82 2.01
CA PHE A 22 23.14 8.12 2.66
C PHE A 22 24.14 6.98 2.46
N PRO A 23 25.26 7.20 1.73
CA PRO A 23 26.23 6.13 1.43
C PRO A 23 26.77 5.39 2.64
N PHE A 24 26.92 6.07 3.79
CA PHE A 24 27.41 5.41 5.03
C PHE A 24 26.39 4.40 5.62
N LEU A 25 25.12 4.50 5.27
CA LEU A 25 24.09 3.54 5.69
C LEU A 25 23.88 2.39 4.70
N SER A 26 24.34 2.52 3.46
CA SER A 26 24.12 1.51 2.41
C SER A 26 24.80 0.17 2.71
N THR A 27 25.93 0.20 3.42
CA THR A 27 26.67 -1.02 3.84
C THR A 27 26.04 -1.71 5.06
N VAL A 28 25.13 -1.05 5.76
CA VAL A 28 24.49 -1.56 6.97
C VAL A 28 23.14 -2.17 6.62
N PRO A 29 22.84 -3.42 7.00
CA PRO A 29 21.55 -4.04 6.77
C PRO A 29 20.48 -3.46 7.74
N CYS A 30 20.17 -2.15 7.58
CA CYS A 30 19.34 -1.38 8.50
C CYS A 30 17.95 -1.99 8.73
N ILE A 31 17.28 -2.43 7.64
CA ILE A 31 15.93 -2.99 7.73
C ILE A 31 15.92 -4.30 8.55
N PRO A 32 16.75 -5.31 8.27
CA PRO A 32 16.86 -6.50 9.11
C PRO A 32 17.19 -6.20 10.57
N ILE A 33 18.12 -5.26 10.83
CA ILE A 33 18.47 -4.85 12.21
C ILE A 33 17.26 -4.25 12.92
N LEU A 34 16.52 -3.35 12.27
CA LEU A 34 15.33 -2.73 12.84
C LEU A 34 14.21 -3.75 13.09
N PHE A 35 14.06 -4.74 12.21
CA PHE A 35 13.15 -5.86 12.45
C PHE A 35 13.57 -6.65 13.70
N ALA A 36 14.86 -7.01 13.83
CA ALA A 36 15.38 -7.75 14.98
C ALA A 36 15.20 -6.96 16.28
N VAL A 37 15.54 -5.67 16.29
CA VAL A 37 15.36 -4.78 17.44
C VAL A 37 13.89 -4.65 17.83
N SER A 38 13.00 -4.48 16.86
CA SER A 38 11.56 -4.40 17.10
C SER A 38 11.00 -5.69 17.65
N LEU A 39 11.45 -6.84 17.14
CA LEU A 39 11.06 -8.16 17.62
C LEU A 39 11.56 -8.42 19.05
N LEU A 40 12.82 -8.11 19.33
CA LEU A 40 13.38 -8.19 20.69
C LEU A 40 12.61 -7.28 21.66
N GLY A 41 12.31 -6.05 21.24
CA GLY A 41 11.45 -5.14 22.00
C GLY A 41 10.07 -5.72 22.26
N LEU A 42 9.46 -6.40 21.29
CA LEU A 42 8.17 -7.08 21.45
C LEU A 42 8.27 -8.26 22.44
N VAL A 43 9.31 -9.07 22.35
CA VAL A 43 9.57 -10.16 23.30
C VAL A 43 9.70 -9.62 24.73
N LEU A 44 10.41 -8.52 24.92
CA LEU A 44 10.53 -7.83 26.20
C LEU A 44 9.19 -7.29 26.69
N ASP A 45 8.42 -6.65 25.81
CA ASP A 45 7.09 -6.12 26.15
C ASP A 45 6.12 -7.24 26.58
N VAL A 46 6.17 -8.40 25.93
CA VAL A 46 5.39 -9.59 26.34
C VAL A 46 5.89 -10.15 27.68
N ARG A 47 7.20 -10.29 27.86
CA ARG A 47 7.80 -10.79 29.12
C ARG A 47 7.47 -9.89 30.30
N LEU A 48 7.51 -8.58 30.10
CA LEU A 48 7.19 -7.58 31.12
C LEU A 48 5.68 -7.29 31.23
N ARG A 49 4.85 -8.01 30.48
CA ARG A 49 3.38 -7.89 30.47
C ARG A 49 2.83 -6.52 30.06
N PHE A 50 3.62 -5.74 29.32
CA PHE A 50 3.13 -4.50 28.69
C PHE A 50 2.23 -4.77 27.49
N VAL A 51 2.41 -5.93 26.86
CA VAL A 51 1.67 -6.40 25.70
C VAL A 51 1.21 -7.83 25.97
N ARG A 52 0.00 -8.16 25.56
CA ARG A 52 -0.55 -9.52 25.64
C ARG A 52 -0.34 -10.25 24.32
N PRO A 53 0.16 -11.51 24.30
CA PRO A 53 0.42 -12.25 23.07
C PRO A 53 -0.89 -12.83 22.46
N TRP A 54 -1.89 -11.98 22.30
CA TRP A 54 -3.14 -12.38 21.68
C TRP A 54 -3.04 -12.25 20.15
N PRO A 55 -3.43 -13.27 19.38
CA PRO A 55 -3.46 -13.13 17.95
C PRO A 55 -4.54 -12.13 17.51
N ALA A 56 -4.19 -11.27 16.55
CA ALA A 56 -5.20 -10.47 15.86
C ALA A 56 -6.14 -11.40 15.06
N PRO A 57 -7.43 -11.07 14.89
CA PRO A 57 -8.41 -11.99 14.28
C PRO A 57 -8.04 -12.51 12.89
N HIS A 58 -7.30 -11.75 12.09
CA HIS A 58 -6.84 -12.14 10.75
C HIS A 58 -5.38 -12.62 10.70
N ALA A 59 -4.71 -12.78 11.85
CA ALA A 59 -3.31 -13.23 11.90
C ALA A 59 -3.11 -14.62 11.29
N ALA A 60 -4.06 -15.54 11.51
CA ALA A 60 -4.00 -16.86 10.92
C ALA A 60 -4.09 -16.82 9.39
N LEU A 61 -4.95 -15.97 8.82
CA LEU A 61 -5.07 -15.78 7.37
C LEU A 61 -3.79 -15.15 6.78
N ALA A 62 -3.22 -14.16 7.48
CA ALA A 62 -1.97 -13.53 7.06
C ALA A 62 -0.81 -14.53 7.00
N MET A 63 -0.68 -15.35 8.03
CA MET A 63 0.33 -16.41 8.06
C MET A 63 0.06 -17.52 7.06
N ALA A 64 -1.22 -17.92 6.89
CA ALA A 64 -1.62 -18.90 5.91
C ALA A 64 -1.31 -18.44 4.48
N LEU A 65 -1.54 -17.16 4.15
CA LEU A 65 -1.20 -16.60 2.84
C LEU A 65 0.31 -16.64 2.58
N TYR A 66 1.13 -16.28 3.58
CA TYR A 66 2.58 -16.37 3.46
C TYR A 66 3.06 -17.81 3.24
N LEU A 67 2.59 -18.74 4.08
CA LEU A 67 2.96 -20.16 3.96
C LEU A 67 2.45 -20.75 2.64
N TRP A 68 1.25 -20.38 2.22
CA TRP A 68 0.70 -20.82 0.94
C TRP A 68 1.51 -20.30 -0.25
N ALA A 69 2.00 -19.05 -0.20
CA ALA A 69 2.87 -18.52 -1.25
C ALA A 69 4.15 -19.36 -1.39
N LEU A 70 4.73 -19.83 -0.29
CA LEU A 70 5.89 -20.72 -0.33
C LEU A 70 5.53 -22.09 -0.94
N VAL A 71 4.37 -22.65 -0.58
CA VAL A 71 3.87 -23.91 -1.17
C VAL A 71 3.58 -23.73 -2.66
N ALA A 72 2.90 -22.66 -3.05
CA ALA A 72 2.61 -22.35 -4.46
C ALA A 72 3.89 -22.24 -5.29
N THR A 73 4.92 -21.56 -4.75
CA THR A 73 6.23 -21.48 -5.42
C THR A 73 6.87 -22.85 -5.61
N THR A 74 6.83 -23.74 -4.60
CA THR A 74 7.40 -25.09 -4.74
C THR A 74 6.68 -25.96 -5.77
N LEU A 75 5.40 -25.71 -5.99
CA LEU A 75 4.56 -26.55 -6.87
C LEU A 75 4.41 -25.96 -8.27
N GLY A 76 4.49 -24.64 -8.41
CA GLY A 76 4.20 -23.92 -9.66
C GLY A 76 5.43 -23.32 -10.35
N SER A 77 6.59 -23.27 -9.69
CA SER A 77 7.75 -22.56 -10.19
C SER A 77 9.07 -23.31 -9.93
N SER A 78 10.10 -22.98 -10.72
CA SER A 78 11.48 -23.39 -10.49
C SER A 78 12.25 -22.41 -9.57
N ALA A 79 11.61 -21.33 -9.11
CA ALA A 79 12.23 -20.32 -8.27
C ALA A 79 12.72 -20.89 -6.92
N SER A 80 13.79 -20.31 -6.40
CA SER A 80 14.31 -20.69 -5.08
C SER A 80 13.35 -20.28 -3.97
N VAL A 81 12.71 -21.25 -3.34
CA VAL A 81 11.80 -21.03 -2.20
C VAL A 81 12.48 -20.26 -1.07
N THR A 82 13.77 -20.46 -0.86
CA THR A 82 14.54 -19.73 0.16
C THR A 82 14.60 -18.24 -0.18
N HIS A 83 14.82 -17.90 -1.44
CA HIS A 83 14.82 -16.50 -1.90
C HIS A 83 13.44 -15.88 -1.71
N VAL A 84 12.39 -16.55 -2.19
CA VAL A 84 11.00 -16.11 -2.03
C VAL A 84 10.63 -15.92 -0.55
N ALA A 85 11.02 -16.84 0.32
CA ALA A 85 10.77 -16.75 1.75
C ALA A 85 11.41 -15.48 2.37
N VAL A 86 12.66 -15.17 1.99
CA VAL A 86 13.36 -13.98 2.49
C VAL A 86 12.73 -12.69 1.97
N VAL A 87 12.33 -12.66 0.70
CA VAL A 87 11.68 -11.47 0.11
C VAL A 87 10.30 -11.23 0.73
N LEU A 88 9.50 -12.28 0.85
CA LEU A 88 8.11 -12.17 1.33
C LEU A 88 8.01 -11.92 2.84
N ILE A 89 8.99 -12.33 3.66
CA ILE A 89 8.88 -12.26 5.12
C ILE A 89 8.70 -10.82 5.66
N VAL A 90 9.17 -9.82 4.92
CA VAL A 90 9.10 -8.40 5.32
C VAL A 90 7.65 -7.98 5.56
N SER A 91 6.73 -8.34 4.68
CA SER A 91 5.33 -7.93 4.74
C SER A 91 4.59 -8.54 5.93
N PRO A 92 4.53 -9.87 6.14
CA PRO A 92 3.88 -10.46 7.31
C PRO A 92 4.59 -10.12 8.63
N ALA A 93 5.91 -9.94 8.63
CA ALA A 93 6.63 -9.50 9.82
C ALA A 93 6.25 -8.07 10.22
N LEU A 94 6.15 -7.14 9.25
CA LEU A 94 5.68 -5.78 9.49
C LEU A 94 4.26 -5.78 10.03
N TYR A 95 3.36 -6.57 9.41
CA TYR A 95 2.00 -6.79 9.89
C TYR A 95 1.98 -7.24 11.36
N LEU A 96 2.73 -8.29 11.70
CA LEU A 96 2.76 -8.85 13.06
C LEU A 96 3.32 -7.85 14.07
N LEU A 97 4.43 -7.19 13.76
CA LEU A 97 5.05 -6.21 14.63
C LEU A 97 4.09 -5.05 14.94
N VAL A 98 3.43 -4.50 13.92
CA VAL A 98 2.48 -3.39 14.10
C VAL A 98 1.26 -3.84 14.90
N ALA A 99 0.64 -4.97 14.53
CA ALA A 99 -0.53 -5.49 15.21
C ALA A 99 -0.26 -5.79 16.68
N GLN A 100 0.86 -6.44 16.98
CA GLN A 100 1.18 -6.88 18.35
C GLN A 100 1.67 -5.75 19.25
N SER A 101 2.42 -4.78 18.71
CA SER A 101 2.99 -3.71 19.55
C SER A 101 2.01 -2.57 19.79
N ALA A 102 1.06 -2.30 18.89
CA ALA A 102 0.14 -1.18 19.01
C ALA A 102 -1.22 -1.57 19.67
N GLN A 103 -1.19 -2.38 20.73
CA GLN A 103 -2.37 -2.91 21.41
C GLN A 103 -3.11 -1.89 22.30
N SER A 104 -2.84 -0.61 22.19
CA SER A 104 -3.58 0.45 22.87
C SER A 104 -3.88 1.58 21.89
N PHE A 105 -4.97 2.31 22.14
CA PHE A 105 -5.30 3.46 21.30
C PHE A 105 -4.23 4.56 21.30
N ARG A 106 -3.40 4.66 22.36
CA ARG A 106 -2.25 5.59 22.38
C ARG A 106 -1.11 5.09 21.48
N ALA A 107 -0.80 3.81 21.52
CA ALA A 107 0.23 3.22 20.66
C ALA A 107 -0.21 3.26 19.18
N LEU A 108 -1.48 2.94 18.90
CA LEU A 108 -2.08 3.08 17.55
C LEU A 108 -1.97 4.54 17.06
N GLU A 109 -2.25 5.52 17.93
CA GLU A 109 -2.10 6.95 17.63
C GLU A 109 -0.66 7.30 17.24
N SER A 110 0.34 6.76 17.96
CA SER A 110 1.75 7.01 17.67
C SER A 110 2.17 6.42 16.31
N VAL A 111 1.72 5.21 15.98
CA VAL A 111 1.99 4.59 14.67
C VAL A 111 1.34 5.39 13.54
N CYS A 112 0.09 5.78 13.69
CA CYS A 112 -0.62 6.60 12.69
C CYS A 112 0.03 7.99 12.54
N LEU A 113 0.50 8.60 13.63
CA LEU A 113 1.21 9.87 13.58
C LEU A 113 2.53 9.74 12.81
N ALA A 114 3.28 8.65 13.03
CA ALA A 114 4.50 8.37 12.27
C ALA A 114 4.22 8.25 10.77
N ILE A 115 3.20 7.47 10.39
CA ILE A 115 2.79 7.32 8.98
C ILE A 115 2.44 8.69 8.36
N VAL A 116 1.62 9.50 9.04
CA VAL A 116 1.23 10.84 8.57
C VAL A 116 2.46 11.74 8.43
N THR A 117 3.37 11.74 9.41
CA THR A 117 4.59 12.56 9.37
C THR A 117 5.51 12.16 8.22
N VAL A 118 5.76 10.87 8.05
CA VAL A 118 6.58 10.35 6.96
C VAL A 118 5.96 10.70 5.61
N THR A 119 4.65 10.55 5.47
CA THR A 119 3.92 10.87 4.23
C THR A 119 3.98 12.38 3.92
N LEU A 120 3.97 13.25 4.94
CA LEU A 120 4.20 14.69 4.75
C LEU A 120 5.60 14.98 4.20
N VAL A 121 6.63 14.33 4.76
CA VAL A 121 8.01 14.46 4.25
C VAL A 121 8.08 14.02 2.79
N LEU A 122 7.50 12.87 2.47
CA LEU A 122 7.43 12.35 1.10
C LEU A 122 6.70 13.30 0.15
N SER A 123 5.60 13.92 0.61
CA SER A 123 4.86 14.92 -0.19
C SER A 123 5.73 16.15 -0.50
N VAL A 124 6.54 16.61 0.45
CA VAL A 124 7.47 17.71 0.21
C VAL A 124 8.53 17.31 -0.81
N VAL A 125 9.13 16.11 -0.68
CA VAL A 125 10.13 15.60 -1.64
C VAL A 125 9.52 15.51 -3.04
N GLY A 126 8.31 14.96 -3.18
CA GLY A 126 7.61 14.87 -4.46
C GLY A 126 7.33 16.25 -5.10
N LEU A 127 6.96 17.24 -4.28
CA LEU A 127 6.73 18.61 -4.79
C LEU A 127 8.02 19.30 -5.26
N VAL A 128 9.12 19.09 -4.55
CA VAL A 128 10.43 19.62 -5.00
C VAL A 128 10.85 18.94 -6.31
N GLN A 129 10.66 17.62 -6.43
CA GLN A 129 10.90 16.90 -7.68
C GLN A 129 10.05 17.44 -8.85
N ALA A 130 8.77 17.76 -8.59
CA ALA A 130 7.87 18.30 -9.61
C ALA A 130 8.34 19.66 -10.17
N GLN A 131 9.04 20.46 -9.36
CA GLN A 131 9.55 21.77 -9.75
C GLN A 131 10.93 21.71 -10.44
N ALA A 132 11.61 20.56 -10.36
CA ALA A 132 12.91 20.41 -11.02
C ALA A 132 12.76 20.46 -12.55
N PRO A 133 13.76 21.01 -13.27
CA PRO A 133 13.78 20.96 -14.73
C PRO A 133 13.95 19.53 -15.24
N MET A 134 13.50 19.30 -16.48
CA MET A 134 13.80 18.07 -17.21
C MET A 134 15.28 18.07 -17.57
N GLN A 135 15.96 16.96 -17.32
CA GLN A 135 17.38 16.79 -17.60
C GLN A 135 17.70 15.33 -17.92
N CYS A 136 18.80 15.10 -18.62
CA CYS A 136 19.25 13.77 -18.95
C CYS A 136 19.70 13.02 -17.70
N ILE A 137 19.14 11.85 -17.52
CA ILE A 137 19.48 10.92 -16.45
C ILE A 137 20.13 9.69 -17.08
N ARG A 138 21.39 9.44 -16.77
CA ARG A 138 22.08 8.24 -17.20
C ARG A 138 21.61 7.05 -16.36
N VAL A 139 21.12 6.00 -17.01
CA VAL A 139 20.72 4.75 -16.36
C VAL A 139 21.96 3.91 -16.10
N GLU A 140 22.18 3.52 -14.86
CA GLU A 140 23.33 2.68 -14.48
C GLU A 140 23.19 1.26 -15.06
N PRO A 141 24.27 0.66 -15.61
CA PRO A 141 24.23 -0.70 -16.13
C PRO A 141 23.78 -1.71 -15.06
N GLY A 142 22.82 -2.57 -15.40
CA GLY A 142 22.28 -3.60 -14.50
C GLY A 142 21.09 -3.13 -13.65
N THR A 143 20.66 -1.88 -13.78
CA THR A 143 19.38 -1.42 -13.26
C THR A 143 18.30 -1.63 -14.32
N THR A 144 17.15 -2.13 -13.91
CA THR A 144 16.00 -2.23 -14.80
C THR A 144 15.44 -0.82 -15.08
N LEU A 145 14.97 -0.59 -16.30
CA LEU A 145 14.21 0.60 -16.66
C LEU A 145 13.11 0.84 -15.62
N GLY A 146 13.19 1.99 -14.94
CA GLY A 146 12.24 2.32 -13.88
C GLY A 146 12.78 2.24 -12.45
N GLU A 147 13.99 1.72 -12.21
CA GLU A 147 14.65 1.90 -10.93
C GLU A 147 15.11 3.36 -10.75
N THR A 148 15.08 3.83 -9.50
CA THR A 148 15.34 5.25 -9.18
C THR A 148 16.82 5.62 -9.13
N THR A 149 17.70 4.79 -9.66
CA THR A 149 19.15 4.94 -9.61
C THR A 149 19.69 5.40 -10.95
N GLY A 150 19.44 6.66 -11.29
CA GLY A 150 20.09 7.32 -12.42
C GLY A 150 21.02 8.40 -11.94
N VAL A 151 22.09 8.66 -12.68
CA VAL A 151 23.01 9.77 -12.43
C VAL A 151 22.53 10.98 -13.25
N PRO A 152 22.08 12.06 -12.58
CA PRO A 152 21.68 13.26 -13.30
C PRO A 152 22.90 13.90 -13.99
N GLU A 153 22.78 14.13 -15.29
CA GLU A 153 23.69 14.97 -16.02
C GLU A 153 23.05 16.35 -16.18
N ALA A 154 23.74 17.42 -15.93
CA ALA A 154 23.19 18.77 -15.97
C ALA A 154 22.81 19.26 -17.40
N ARG A 155 22.50 18.34 -18.34
CA ARG A 155 22.03 18.60 -19.69
C ARG A 155 20.52 18.71 -19.73
N PRO A 156 19.92 19.85 -20.11
CA PRO A 156 18.46 19.96 -20.26
C PRO A 156 17.98 19.09 -21.41
N CYS A 157 16.75 18.59 -21.34
CA CYS A 157 16.14 17.80 -22.40
C CYS A 157 14.64 18.07 -22.54
N THR A 158 14.09 17.77 -23.70
CA THR A 158 12.66 17.76 -23.99
C THR A 158 12.15 16.34 -24.29
N GLY A 159 13.05 15.42 -24.61
CA GLY A 159 12.78 14.01 -24.86
C GLY A 159 14.02 13.13 -24.69
N PRO A 160 13.86 11.80 -24.62
CA PRO A 160 14.97 10.87 -24.42
C PRO A 160 15.98 10.89 -25.54
N ASP A 161 15.54 11.09 -26.81
CA ASP A 161 16.42 11.11 -28.01
C ASP A 161 17.52 12.17 -27.90
N GLU A 162 17.21 13.35 -27.33
CA GLU A 162 18.20 14.42 -27.11
C GLU A 162 19.29 14.00 -26.10
N CYS A 163 18.96 13.12 -25.18
CA CYS A 163 19.92 12.62 -24.20
C CYS A 163 20.87 11.57 -24.78
N GLU A 164 20.38 10.75 -25.70
CA GLU A 164 21.18 9.73 -26.38
C GLU A 164 22.19 10.35 -27.33
N GLU A 165 21.80 11.38 -28.12
CA GLU A 165 22.68 12.07 -29.09
C GLU A 165 23.93 12.74 -28.45
N GLY A 166 23.86 13.14 -27.20
CA GLY A 166 24.96 13.77 -26.46
C GLY A 166 25.54 12.90 -25.34
N GLY A 167 25.12 11.66 -25.22
CA GLY A 167 25.49 10.73 -24.15
C GLY A 167 26.80 9.98 -24.39
N GLU A 168 27.30 9.32 -23.33
CA GLU A 168 28.43 8.39 -23.44
C GLU A 168 27.97 7.11 -24.13
N PRO A 169 28.70 6.57 -25.12
CA PRO A 169 28.34 5.34 -25.82
C PRO A 169 28.24 4.17 -24.84
N GLY A 170 27.15 3.38 -24.95
CA GLY A 170 26.92 2.16 -24.11
C GLY A 170 26.11 2.41 -22.85
N PHE A 171 25.64 3.62 -22.62
CA PHE A 171 24.66 3.90 -21.55
C PHE A 171 23.31 4.24 -22.15
N GLU A 172 22.25 3.89 -21.43
CA GLU A 172 20.88 4.32 -21.71
C GLU A 172 20.60 5.64 -20.97
N TYR A 173 19.77 6.48 -21.58
CA TYR A 173 19.42 7.77 -21.04
C TYR A 173 17.91 7.96 -20.97
N GLU A 174 17.45 8.59 -19.91
CA GLU A 174 16.07 9.05 -19.75
C GLU A 174 16.05 10.57 -19.60
N CYS A 175 15.02 11.23 -20.16
CA CYS A 175 14.76 12.65 -19.94
C CYS A 175 13.74 12.80 -18.81
N GLU A 176 14.24 13.07 -17.59
CA GLU A 176 13.42 13.07 -16.38
C GLU A 176 13.85 14.17 -15.40
N LYS A 177 13.02 14.42 -14.39
CA LYS A 177 13.27 15.39 -13.33
C LYS A 177 14.10 14.76 -12.23
N ALA A 178 15.20 15.37 -11.83
CA ALA A 178 15.96 14.96 -10.65
C ALA A 178 15.50 15.74 -9.41
N GLY A 179 15.05 15.04 -8.41
CA GLY A 179 14.56 15.58 -7.13
C GLY A 179 15.56 15.46 -5.99
N LEU A 180 15.09 15.77 -4.79
CA LEU A 180 15.88 15.63 -3.55
C LEU A 180 16.25 14.16 -3.31
N ALA A 181 17.38 13.98 -2.63
CA ALA A 181 17.88 12.67 -2.22
C ALA A 181 18.10 11.69 -3.37
N GLY A 182 18.39 12.17 -4.58
CA GLY A 182 18.61 11.35 -5.77
C GLY A 182 17.34 10.66 -6.29
N THR A 183 16.16 11.17 -5.99
CA THR A 183 14.91 10.67 -6.61
C THR A 183 14.80 11.19 -8.04
N THR A 184 14.26 10.35 -8.94
CA THR A 184 13.99 10.71 -10.33
C THR A 184 12.50 10.53 -10.63
N SER A 185 11.97 11.37 -11.51
CA SER A 185 10.62 11.15 -12.07
C SER A 185 10.62 9.99 -13.06
N ILE A 186 9.49 9.69 -13.67
CA ILE A 186 9.36 8.65 -14.70
C ILE A 186 8.28 9.04 -15.71
N GLY A 187 8.45 8.64 -16.95
CA GLY A 187 7.44 8.79 -17.98
C GLY A 187 7.01 10.24 -18.21
N GLY A 188 7.98 11.12 -18.51
CA GLY A 188 7.72 12.52 -18.83
C GLY A 188 7.47 13.42 -17.62
N GLY A 189 8.14 13.17 -16.52
CA GLY A 189 8.13 14.05 -15.35
C GLY A 189 7.09 13.71 -14.27
N ARG A 190 6.47 12.52 -14.31
CA ARG A 190 5.59 12.03 -13.26
C ARG A 190 6.37 11.77 -11.98
N ILE A 191 5.98 12.41 -10.90
CA ILE A 191 6.69 12.28 -9.63
C ILE A 191 6.51 10.92 -8.99
N ARG A 192 7.57 10.42 -8.36
CA ARG A 192 7.63 9.18 -7.59
C ARG A 192 8.63 9.30 -6.45
N TYR A 193 8.69 8.30 -5.62
CA TYR A 193 9.76 8.19 -4.64
C TYR A 193 10.66 6.99 -5.02
N ARG A 194 11.30 6.34 -4.08
CA ARG A 194 12.16 5.18 -4.29
C ARG A 194 11.65 3.96 -3.51
N GLY A 195 12.24 2.80 -3.77
CA GLY A 195 11.94 1.56 -3.08
C GLY A 195 10.48 1.14 -3.23
N VAL A 196 9.78 0.94 -2.11
CA VAL A 196 8.36 0.52 -2.11
C VAL A 196 7.40 1.58 -2.67
N LEU A 197 7.88 2.77 -3.05
CA LEU A 197 7.11 3.88 -3.60
C LEU A 197 7.70 4.37 -4.93
N GLN A 198 8.41 3.50 -5.64
CA GLN A 198 9.05 3.82 -6.93
C GLN A 198 8.05 3.97 -8.07
N ASP A 199 6.87 3.34 -7.98
CA ASP A 199 5.79 3.58 -8.93
C ASP A 199 4.95 4.80 -8.48
N PRO A 200 4.66 5.76 -9.39
CA PRO A 200 3.81 6.92 -9.08
C PRO A 200 2.44 6.55 -8.51
N ASN A 201 1.89 5.38 -8.88
CA ASN A 201 0.59 4.93 -8.39
C ASN A 201 0.69 4.44 -6.93
N GLU A 202 1.78 3.77 -6.56
CA GLU A 202 2.06 3.33 -5.17
C GLU A 202 2.33 4.54 -4.28
N PHE A 203 3.07 5.52 -4.79
CA PHE A 203 3.32 6.78 -4.11
C PHE A 203 2.00 7.53 -3.84
N ALA A 204 1.14 7.67 -4.85
CA ALA A 204 -0.17 8.28 -4.70
C ALA A 204 -1.08 7.51 -3.74
N LEU A 205 -1.05 6.17 -3.76
CA LEU A 205 -1.76 5.31 -2.83
C LEU A 205 -1.35 5.58 -1.38
N ALA A 206 -0.04 5.57 -1.09
CA ALA A 206 0.48 5.79 0.26
C ALA A 206 0.03 7.14 0.83
N ILE A 207 0.06 8.20 0.01
CA ILE A 207 -0.45 9.53 0.38
C ILE A 207 -1.97 9.47 0.64
N GLY A 208 -2.73 8.87 -0.26
CA GLY A 208 -4.18 8.78 -0.15
C GLY A 208 -4.65 8.04 1.11
N LEU A 209 -3.96 6.96 1.48
CA LEU A 209 -4.26 6.18 2.70
C LEU A 209 -3.88 6.91 4.00
N ALA A 210 -2.95 7.84 3.98
CA ALA A 210 -2.58 8.64 5.16
C ALA A 210 -3.61 9.73 5.50
N ILE A 211 -4.39 10.22 4.54
CA ILE A 211 -5.39 11.27 4.73
C ILE A 211 -6.45 10.90 5.79
N PRO A 212 -7.11 9.73 5.77
CA PRO A 212 -8.09 9.37 6.79
C PRO A 212 -7.46 9.16 8.18
N LEU A 213 -6.18 8.79 8.26
CA LEU A 213 -5.45 8.74 9.53
C LEU A 213 -5.26 10.15 10.11
N ALA A 214 -4.84 11.12 9.29
CA ALA A 214 -4.71 12.52 9.70
C ALA A 214 -6.04 13.12 10.14
N LEU A 215 -7.14 12.85 9.40
CA LEU A 215 -8.50 13.25 9.78
C LEU A 215 -8.91 12.65 11.13
N THR A 216 -8.55 11.41 11.40
CA THR A 216 -8.84 10.73 12.68
C THR A 216 -8.03 11.35 13.82
N LEU A 217 -6.73 11.55 13.62
CA LEU A 217 -5.85 12.22 14.58
C LEU A 217 -6.36 13.62 14.96
N TRP A 218 -6.77 14.40 13.97
CA TRP A 218 -7.34 15.74 14.17
C TRP A 218 -8.69 15.68 14.88
N SER A 219 -9.59 14.77 14.50
CA SER A 219 -10.91 14.66 15.10
C SER A 219 -10.87 14.26 16.58
N ARG A 220 -9.82 13.57 17.01
CA ARG A 220 -9.61 13.13 18.40
C ARG A 220 -9.09 14.23 19.31
N ARG A 221 -8.15 15.02 18.82
CA ARG A 221 -7.58 16.16 19.55
C ARG A 221 -7.39 17.32 18.58
N ARG A 222 -8.24 18.30 18.69
CA ARG A 222 -8.12 19.55 17.92
C ARG A 222 -7.02 20.41 18.54
N SER A 223 -5.85 20.44 17.91
CA SER A 223 -4.74 21.33 18.25
C SER A 223 -4.27 22.05 17.00
N LEU A 224 -3.63 23.19 17.14
CA LEU A 224 -3.08 23.93 16.01
C LEU A 224 -2.15 23.06 15.17
N LEU A 225 -1.23 22.34 15.82
CA LEU A 225 -0.29 21.45 15.13
C LEU A 225 -1.01 20.39 14.29
N ARG A 226 -2.02 19.70 14.83
CA ARG A 226 -2.79 18.69 14.10
C ARG A 226 -3.63 19.28 12.99
N THR A 227 -4.12 20.50 13.16
CA THR A 227 -4.84 21.23 12.10
C THR A 227 -3.88 21.59 10.96
N LEU A 228 -2.69 22.08 11.28
CA LEU A 228 -1.64 22.35 10.29
C LEU A 228 -1.16 21.09 9.57
N MET A 229 -0.93 20.01 10.30
CA MET A 229 -0.57 18.70 9.69
C MET A 229 -1.65 18.18 8.75
N LEU A 230 -2.92 18.26 9.14
CA LEU A 230 -4.03 17.85 8.28
C LEU A 230 -4.12 18.75 7.05
N ALA A 231 -4.07 20.07 7.22
CA ALA A 231 -4.11 21.01 6.12
C ALA A 231 -2.93 20.82 5.14
N ALA A 232 -1.72 20.62 5.68
CA ALA A 232 -0.53 20.35 4.91
C ALA A 232 -0.67 19.02 4.15
N LEU A 233 -1.09 17.92 4.81
CA LEU A 233 -1.23 16.64 4.13
C LEU A 233 -2.32 16.67 3.06
N VAL A 234 -3.44 17.33 3.30
CA VAL A 234 -4.50 17.48 2.29
C VAL A 234 -4.02 18.36 1.14
N GLY A 235 -3.43 19.51 1.42
CA GLY A 235 -2.94 20.44 0.39
C GLY A 235 -1.78 19.84 -0.42
N LEU A 236 -0.66 19.52 0.26
CA LEU A 236 0.55 19.02 -0.39
C LEU A 236 0.32 17.61 -0.96
N GLY A 237 -0.36 16.74 -0.20
CA GLY A 237 -0.61 15.36 -0.61
C GLY A 237 -1.53 15.27 -1.83
N VAL A 238 -2.64 16.01 -1.87
CA VAL A 238 -3.53 16.04 -3.05
C VAL A 238 -2.79 16.62 -4.27
N THR A 239 -1.98 17.67 -4.07
CA THR A 239 -1.14 18.22 -5.15
C THR A 239 -0.15 17.17 -5.66
N CYS A 240 0.52 16.43 -4.77
CA CYS A 240 1.39 15.33 -5.17
C CYS A 240 0.64 14.26 -5.97
N ILE A 241 -0.56 13.86 -5.53
CA ILE A 241 -1.36 12.87 -6.26
C ILE A 241 -1.72 13.36 -7.66
N ILE A 242 -2.02 14.63 -7.83
CA ILE A 242 -2.24 15.23 -9.17
C ILE A 242 -0.96 15.12 -10.01
N LEU A 243 0.20 15.48 -9.45
CA LEU A 243 1.49 15.48 -10.13
C LEU A 243 2.05 14.08 -10.44
N THR A 244 1.59 13.04 -9.73
CA THR A 244 1.88 11.65 -10.12
C THR A 244 1.17 11.24 -11.41
N ALA A 245 0.17 12.00 -11.87
CA ALA A 245 -0.74 11.64 -12.96
C ALA A 245 -1.32 10.22 -12.80
N SER A 246 -1.56 9.81 -11.54
CA SER A 246 -2.05 8.48 -11.18
C SER A 246 -3.57 8.42 -11.11
N ARG A 247 -4.21 7.71 -12.03
CA ARG A 247 -5.65 7.44 -11.96
C ARG A 247 -6.01 6.58 -10.74
N THR A 248 -5.13 5.65 -10.36
CA THR A 248 -5.32 4.84 -9.16
C THR A 248 -5.33 5.73 -7.91
N GLY A 249 -4.40 6.68 -7.80
CA GLY A 249 -4.38 7.65 -6.70
C GLY A 249 -5.67 8.47 -6.62
N GLN A 250 -6.24 8.88 -7.76
CA GLN A 250 -7.54 9.56 -7.82
C GLN A 250 -8.67 8.67 -7.29
N MET A 251 -8.73 7.41 -7.70
CA MET A 251 -9.75 6.46 -7.22
C MET A 251 -9.61 6.20 -5.72
N VAL A 252 -8.38 6.14 -5.21
CA VAL A 252 -8.11 6.00 -3.77
C VAL A 252 -8.65 7.19 -2.98
N ILE A 253 -8.39 8.44 -3.42
CA ILE A 253 -8.92 9.64 -2.76
C ILE A 253 -10.45 9.64 -2.78
N VAL A 254 -11.07 9.31 -3.90
CA VAL A 254 -12.54 9.23 -4.02
C VAL A 254 -13.09 8.20 -3.04
N ALA A 255 -12.53 6.99 -3.02
CA ALA A 255 -12.96 5.91 -2.12
C ALA A 255 -12.82 6.31 -0.64
N VAL A 256 -11.67 6.89 -0.28
CA VAL A 256 -11.39 7.38 1.08
C VAL A 256 -12.36 8.49 1.50
N ALA A 257 -12.54 9.50 0.66
CA ALA A 257 -13.43 10.61 0.94
C ALA A 257 -14.90 10.15 1.04
N ALA A 258 -15.35 9.36 0.07
CA ALA A 258 -16.70 8.82 0.07
C ALA A 258 -16.96 7.98 1.34
N ALA A 259 -16.08 7.06 1.70
CA ALA A 259 -16.23 6.22 2.88
C ALA A 259 -16.21 7.04 4.19
N TYR A 260 -15.23 7.96 4.34
CA TYR A 260 -15.09 8.75 5.57
C TYR A 260 -16.30 9.66 5.82
N PHE A 261 -16.79 10.35 4.78
CA PHE A 261 -17.91 11.26 4.90
C PHE A 261 -19.26 10.56 4.89
N ALA A 262 -19.41 9.41 4.18
CA ALA A 262 -20.63 8.61 4.20
C ALA A 262 -21.00 8.15 5.61
N VAL A 263 -20.03 7.71 6.40
CA VAL A 263 -20.24 7.28 7.79
C VAL A 263 -20.77 8.43 8.66
N ARG A 264 -20.37 9.68 8.38
CA ARG A 264 -20.74 10.84 9.18
C ARG A 264 -22.05 11.51 8.71
N PHE A 265 -22.28 11.57 7.40
CA PHE A 265 -23.33 12.38 6.78
C PHE A 265 -24.27 11.57 5.87
N GLY A 266 -24.14 10.23 5.87
CA GLY A 266 -24.91 9.37 4.97
C GLY A 266 -24.64 9.68 3.49
N TRP A 267 -25.68 9.62 2.65
CA TRP A 267 -25.55 9.87 1.20
C TRP A 267 -25.04 11.29 0.87
N LYS A 268 -25.39 12.30 1.72
CA LYS A 268 -24.85 13.68 1.58
C LYS A 268 -23.32 13.71 1.75
N GLY A 269 -22.79 12.80 2.57
CA GLY A 269 -21.36 12.65 2.75
C GLY A 269 -20.67 12.08 1.52
N ILE A 270 -21.30 11.19 0.78
CA ILE A 270 -20.77 10.67 -0.50
C ILE A 270 -20.65 11.82 -1.50
N ALA A 271 -21.71 12.65 -1.63
CA ALA A 271 -21.68 13.82 -2.50
C ALA A 271 -20.58 14.82 -2.08
N LEU A 272 -20.44 15.10 -0.78
CA LEU A 272 -19.37 15.95 -0.26
C LEU A 272 -17.99 15.36 -0.58
N GLY A 273 -17.80 14.06 -0.36
CA GLY A 273 -16.55 13.36 -0.69
C GLY A 273 -16.20 13.47 -2.18
N ALA A 274 -17.18 13.31 -3.06
CA ALA A 274 -17.00 13.47 -4.50
C ALA A 274 -16.58 14.92 -4.87
N VAL A 275 -17.21 15.92 -4.29
CA VAL A 275 -16.84 17.34 -4.50
C VAL A 275 -15.41 17.62 -4.04
N LEU A 276 -15.03 17.12 -2.86
CA LEU A 276 -13.67 17.31 -2.32
C LEU A 276 -12.60 16.54 -3.13
N ALA A 277 -12.97 15.43 -3.76
CA ALA A 277 -12.08 14.67 -4.63
C ALA A 277 -12.04 15.21 -6.08
N ALA A 278 -12.99 16.05 -6.47
CA ALA A 278 -13.11 16.58 -7.83
C ALA A 278 -11.83 17.25 -8.37
N PRO A 279 -11.08 18.07 -7.61
CA PRO A 279 -9.83 18.63 -8.12
C PRO A 279 -8.82 17.57 -8.55
N ALA A 280 -8.69 16.48 -7.79
CA ALA A 280 -7.79 15.40 -8.17
C ALA A 280 -8.22 14.68 -9.44
N ILE A 281 -9.53 14.59 -9.70
CA ILE A 281 -10.07 13.96 -10.91
C ILE A 281 -9.92 14.88 -12.12
N ILE A 282 -10.18 16.18 -11.95
CA ILE A 282 -10.20 17.16 -13.05
C ILE A 282 -8.77 17.48 -13.52
N TYR A 283 -7.87 17.71 -12.57
CA TYR A 283 -6.50 18.17 -12.87
C TYR A 283 -5.46 17.06 -12.88
N GLY A 284 -5.80 15.88 -12.37
CA GLY A 284 -4.91 14.73 -12.37
C GLY A 284 -5.25 13.78 -13.52
N GLY A 285 -4.24 13.27 -14.17
CA GLY A 285 -4.43 12.26 -15.23
C GLY A 285 -3.49 12.50 -16.40
N ARG A 286 -3.34 11.48 -17.22
CA ARG A 286 -2.54 11.50 -18.45
C ARG A 286 -3.38 12.03 -19.60
N SER A 287 -2.71 12.35 -20.72
CA SER A 287 -3.37 12.60 -22.00
C SER A 287 -4.30 11.45 -22.40
N SER A 288 -5.32 11.71 -23.21
CA SER A 288 -6.32 10.70 -23.57
C SER A 288 -5.70 9.49 -24.30
N SER A 289 -4.67 9.69 -25.12
CA SER A 289 -3.98 8.63 -25.85
C SER A 289 -3.16 7.71 -24.94
N GLU A 290 -2.29 8.26 -24.09
CA GLU A 290 -1.50 7.51 -23.10
C GLU A 290 -2.39 6.78 -22.08
N ALA A 291 -3.51 7.41 -21.76
CA ALA A 291 -4.49 6.85 -20.87
C ALA A 291 -5.19 5.63 -21.45
N THR A 292 -5.46 5.64 -22.76
CA THR A 292 -6.09 4.51 -23.47
C THR A 292 -5.11 3.35 -23.60
N SER A 293 -3.87 3.61 -24.02
CA SER A 293 -2.80 2.61 -24.10
C SER A 293 -2.60 1.91 -22.76
N SER A 294 -2.33 2.66 -21.69
CA SER A 294 -2.14 2.09 -20.35
C SER A 294 -3.36 1.32 -19.81
N SER A 295 -4.57 1.66 -20.25
CA SER A 295 -5.77 0.89 -19.87
C SER A 295 -5.88 -0.42 -20.63
N GLN A 296 -5.48 -0.42 -21.89
CA GLN A 296 -5.47 -1.61 -22.74
C GLN A 296 -4.42 -2.62 -22.28
N GLU A 297 -3.20 -2.17 -22.01
CA GLU A 297 -2.12 -2.98 -21.44
C GLU A 297 -2.53 -3.68 -20.13
N ARG A 298 -3.26 -2.98 -19.26
CA ARG A 298 -3.78 -3.57 -18.02
C ARG A 298 -4.85 -4.64 -18.28
N LEU A 299 -5.73 -4.43 -19.26
CA LEU A 299 -6.75 -5.41 -19.63
C LEU A 299 -6.12 -6.67 -20.20
N GLU A 300 -5.08 -6.51 -21.01
CA GLU A 300 -4.26 -7.62 -21.51
C GLU A 300 -3.62 -8.40 -20.36
N ALA A 301 -2.95 -7.71 -19.43
CA ALA A 301 -2.36 -8.34 -18.25
C ALA A 301 -3.42 -9.05 -17.37
N TRP A 302 -4.65 -8.51 -17.26
CA TRP A 302 -5.73 -9.20 -16.55
C TRP A 302 -6.17 -10.48 -17.28
N ALA A 303 -6.30 -10.41 -18.61
CA ALA A 303 -6.67 -11.59 -19.40
C ALA A 303 -5.62 -12.68 -19.29
N GLU A 304 -4.33 -12.35 -19.40
CA GLU A 304 -3.22 -13.29 -19.22
C GLU A 304 -3.21 -13.87 -17.80
N GLY A 305 -3.38 -13.06 -16.76
CA GLY A 305 -3.46 -13.55 -15.38
C GLY A 305 -4.65 -14.50 -15.15
N LEU A 306 -5.79 -14.28 -15.82
CA LEU A 306 -6.94 -15.18 -15.78
C LEU A 306 -6.67 -16.50 -16.53
N LEU A 307 -5.87 -16.47 -17.61
CA LEU A 307 -5.40 -17.68 -18.31
C LEU A 307 -4.45 -18.49 -17.41
N MET A 308 -3.44 -17.84 -16.81
CA MET A 308 -2.53 -18.46 -15.83
C MET A 308 -3.30 -19.16 -14.69
N TRP A 309 -4.31 -18.46 -14.13
CA TRP A 309 -5.17 -19.05 -13.11
C TRP A 309 -5.97 -20.25 -13.61
N ARG A 310 -6.49 -20.20 -14.84
CA ARG A 310 -7.23 -21.31 -15.44
C ARG A 310 -6.36 -22.53 -15.67
N ASP A 311 -5.09 -22.33 -16.06
CA ASP A 311 -4.15 -23.40 -16.34
C ASP A 311 -3.60 -24.04 -15.04
N SER A 312 -3.53 -23.27 -13.95
CA SER A 312 -3.13 -23.77 -12.62
C SER A 312 -4.08 -23.27 -11.51
N PRO A 313 -5.34 -23.77 -11.46
CA PRO A 313 -6.39 -23.15 -10.66
C PRO A 313 -6.23 -23.33 -9.15
N LEU A 314 -5.46 -24.29 -8.68
CA LEU A 314 -5.36 -24.59 -7.25
C LEU A 314 -4.18 -23.87 -6.59
N TRP A 315 -2.98 -24.00 -7.15
CA TRP A 315 -1.73 -23.44 -6.59
C TRP A 315 -1.21 -22.22 -7.35
N GLY A 316 -1.69 -21.95 -8.57
CA GLY A 316 -1.13 -20.91 -9.43
C GLY A 316 0.19 -21.30 -10.06
N ILE A 317 0.85 -20.34 -10.67
CA ILE A 317 2.16 -20.52 -11.36
C ILE A 317 3.37 -20.31 -10.43
N GLY A 318 3.16 -19.90 -9.19
CA GLY A 318 4.22 -19.54 -8.24
C GLY A 318 4.37 -18.04 -8.05
N GLN A 319 4.85 -17.64 -6.87
CA GLN A 319 5.02 -16.23 -6.52
C GLN A 319 6.18 -15.62 -7.34
N GLY A 320 5.92 -14.45 -7.94
CA GLY A 320 6.88 -13.71 -8.75
C GLY A 320 6.95 -14.15 -10.22
N GLU A 321 6.31 -15.24 -10.59
CA GLU A 321 6.37 -15.80 -11.94
C GLU A 321 5.49 -15.07 -12.96
N PHE A 322 4.61 -14.17 -12.53
CA PHE A 322 3.73 -13.44 -13.44
C PHE A 322 4.52 -12.66 -14.50
N THR A 323 5.61 -12.01 -14.11
CA THR A 323 6.46 -11.22 -15.01
C THR A 323 7.35 -12.05 -15.91
N GLU A 324 7.53 -13.35 -15.65
CA GLU A 324 8.19 -14.28 -16.56
C GLU A 324 7.27 -14.70 -17.74
N HIS A 325 5.94 -14.56 -17.56
CA HIS A 325 4.93 -14.92 -18.56
C HIS A 325 4.37 -13.70 -19.30
N HIS A 326 4.46 -12.52 -18.71
CA HIS A 326 3.96 -11.27 -19.30
C HIS A 326 4.90 -10.11 -18.95
N TYR A 327 5.15 -9.22 -19.91
CA TYR A 327 6.08 -8.09 -19.74
C TYR A 327 5.69 -7.06 -18.67
N LEU A 328 4.41 -7.06 -18.24
CA LEU A 328 3.90 -6.26 -17.13
C LEU A 328 3.39 -7.18 -16.02
N THR A 329 3.40 -6.68 -14.79
CA THR A 329 2.67 -7.32 -13.68
C THR A 329 1.15 -7.16 -13.87
N ALA A 330 0.34 -7.93 -13.15
CA ALA A 330 -1.12 -7.98 -13.28
C ALA A 330 -1.83 -6.61 -13.13
N HIS A 331 -1.24 -5.62 -12.49
CA HIS A 331 -1.89 -4.35 -12.13
C HIS A 331 -3.27 -4.52 -11.47
N ASN A 332 -3.48 -5.66 -10.82
CA ASN A 332 -4.64 -6.01 -10.01
C ASN A 332 -4.22 -7.10 -9.03
N SER A 333 -4.26 -6.79 -7.73
CA SER A 333 -3.79 -7.74 -6.70
C SER A 333 -4.63 -9.01 -6.60
N PHE A 334 -5.89 -8.96 -6.98
CA PHE A 334 -6.77 -10.14 -6.95
C PHE A 334 -6.47 -11.07 -8.12
N VAL A 335 -6.21 -10.51 -9.31
CA VAL A 335 -5.74 -11.27 -10.48
C VAL A 335 -4.36 -11.84 -10.18
N LEU A 336 -3.45 -11.05 -9.61
CA LEU A 336 -2.12 -11.51 -9.22
C LEU A 336 -2.20 -12.68 -8.23
N ALA A 337 -3.03 -12.54 -7.18
CA ALA A 337 -3.21 -13.61 -6.20
C ALA A 337 -3.79 -14.89 -6.80
N ALA A 338 -4.71 -14.76 -7.77
CA ALA A 338 -5.28 -15.89 -8.48
C ALA A 338 -4.26 -16.56 -9.42
N ALA A 339 -3.51 -15.77 -10.20
CA ALA A 339 -2.51 -16.26 -11.15
C ALA A 339 -1.34 -16.96 -10.43
N GLU A 340 -0.74 -16.29 -9.45
CA GLU A 340 0.47 -16.78 -8.77
C GLU A 340 0.18 -17.81 -7.67
N LEU A 341 -0.94 -17.68 -6.95
CA LEU A 341 -1.24 -18.50 -5.76
C LEU A 341 -2.51 -19.36 -5.92
N GLY A 342 -3.13 -19.33 -7.09
CA GLY A 342 -4.35 -20.08 -7.37
C GLY A 342 -5.57 -19.62 -6.55
N THR A 343 -6.60 -20.43 -6.57
CA THR A 343 -7.86 -20.15 -5.85
C THR A 343 -7.65 -20.06 -4.34
N VAL A 344 -6.75 -20.86 -3.77
CA VAL A 344 -6.47 -20.82 -2.33
C VAL A 344 -5.85 -19.49 -1.93
N GLY A 345 -4.85 -19.00 -2.68
CA GLY A 345 -4.25 -17.68 -2.43
C GLY A 345 -5.24 -16.54 -2.58
N LEU A 346 -6.08 -16.59 -3.61
CA LEU A 346 -7.16 -15.61 -3.80
C LEU A 346 -8.13 -15.59 -2.61
N LEU A 347 -8.59 -16.76 -2.15
CA LEU A 347 -9.50 -16.88 -0.99
C LEU A 347 -8.85 -16.34 0.29
N LEU A 348 -7.58 -16.62 0.52
CA LEU A 348 -6.84 -16.11 1.67
C LEU A 348 -6.68 -14.58 1.61
N PHE A 349 -6.37 -14.03 0.45
CA PHE A 349 -6.22 -12.60 0.25
C PHE A 349 -7.54 -11.84 0.39
N VAL A 350 -8.63 -12.33 -0.24
CA VAL A 350 -10.00 -11.79 -0.04
C VAL A 350 -10.43 -11.94 1.40
N GLY A 351 -10.10 -13.07 2.05
CA GLY A 351 -10.37 -13.31 3.46
C GLY A 351 -9.71 -12.30 4.39
N LEU A 352 -8.46 -11.87 4.10
CA LEU A 352 -7.80 -10.80 4.85
C LEU A 352 -8.59 -9.50 4.82
N PHE A 353 -9.03 -9.05 3.65
CA PHE A 353 -9.89 -7.86 3.51
C PHE A 353 -11.22 -8.04 4.24
N TYR A 354 -11.89 -9.18 4.02
CA TYR A 354 -13.17 -9.47 4.66
C TYR A 354 -13.08 -9.37 6.18
N VAL A 355 -12.08 -10.02 6.78
CA VAL A 355 -11.92 -10.00 8.24
C VAL A 355 -11.51 -8.61 8.72
N ALA A 356 -10.66 -7.87 7.99
CA ALA A 356 -10.31 -6.50 8.32
C ALA A 356 -11.54 -5.57 8.34
N PHE A 357 -12.42 -5.64 7.32
CA PHE A 357 -13.70 -4.94 7.32
C PHE A 357 -14.60 -5.37 8.47
N LYS A 358 -14.69 -6.67 8.73
CA LYS A 358 -15.53 -7.20 9.83
C LYS A 358 -15.06 -6.70 11.19
N ILE A 359 -13.73 -6.64 11.44
CA ILE A 359 -13.15 -6.06 12.66
C ILE A 359 -13.63 -4.62 12.83
N VAL A 360 -13.42 -3.81 11.80
CA VAL A 360 -13.72 -2.37 11.85
C VAL A 360 -15.21 -2.12 12.00
N LEU A 361 -16.04 -2.77 11.20
CA LEU A 361 -17.50 -2.60 11.24
C LEU A 361 -18.10 -3.10 12.56
N THR A 362 -17.60 -4.23 13.11
CA THR A 362 -18.09 -4.76 14.38
C THR A 362 -17.71 -3.84 15.54
N GLY A 363 -16.46 -3.33 15.54
CA GLY A 363 -16.02 -2.33 16.51
C GLY A 363 -16.83 -1.04 16.43
N MET A 364 -17.07 -0.53 15.23
CA MET A 364 -17.90 0.68 15.06
C MET A 364 -19.33 0.48 15.53
N ARG A 365 -19.96 -0.66 15.24
CA ARG A 365 -21.33 -0.96 15.68
C ARG A 365 -21.43 -1.05 17.20
N ARG A 366 -20.45 -1.69 17.85
CA ARG A 366 -20.41 -1.88 19.31
C ARG A 366 -20.30 -0.54 20.06
N TYR A 367 -19.52 0.43 19.52
CA TYR A 367 -19.19 1.66 20.24
C TYR A 367 -19.85 2.92 19.68
N ARG A 368 -20.81 2.77 18.77
CA ARG A 368 -21.49 3.90 18.14
C ARG A 368 -22.20 4.83 19.13
N GLU A 369 -22.83 4.23 20.14
CA GLU A 369 -23.71 4.92 21.09
C GLU A 369 -23.09 5.03 22.50
N ILE A 370 -21.83 4.62 22.66
CA ILE A 370 -21.12 4.65 23.95
C ILE A 370 -20.15 5.85 23.96
N PRO A 371 -20.50 6.96 24.64
CA PRO A 371 -19.66 8.16 24.66
C PRO A 371 -18.26 7.93 25.22
N GLU A 372 -18.13 7.10 26.26
CA GLU A 372 -16.86 6.74 26.90
C GLU A 372 -15.93 5.99 25.94
N ALA A 373 -16.46 5.32 24.94
CA ALA A 373 -15.73 4.57 23.94
C ALA A 373 -15.69 5.25 22.56
N ALA A 374 -16.00 6.54 22.49
CA ALA A 374 -15.96 7.33 21.24
C ALA A 374 -14.62 7.23 20.50
N VAL A 375 -13.54 6.96 21.22
CA VAL A 375 -12.19 6.73 20.66
C VAL A 375 -12.18 5.53 19.71
N ALA A 376 -12.78 4.41 20.13
CA ALA A 376 -12.86 3.20 19.30
C ALA A 376 -13.66 3.45 18.02
N TYR A 377 -14.80 4.14 18.13
CA TYR A 377 -15.63 4.51 16.98
C TYR A 377 -14.89 5.42 15.99
N GLN A 378 -14.16 6.43 16.49
CA GLN A 378 -13.41 7.37 15.65
C GLN A 378 -12.28 6.67 14.87
N TRP A 379 -11.52 5.77 15.53
CA TRP A 379 -10.51 4.96 14.86
C TRP A 379 -11.14 4.01 13.83
N GLY A 380 -12.26 3.36 14.18
CA GLY A 380 -12.99 2.51 13.25
C GLY A 380 -13.39 3.25 11.98
N ARG A 381 -13.89 4.49 12.09
CA ARG A 381 -14.27 5.33 10.94
C ARG A 381 -13.06 5.65 10.04
N GLY A 382 -11.93 6.01 10.63
CA GLY A 382 -10.70 6.27 9.87
C GLY A 382 -10.19 5.02 9.16
N LEU A 383 -10.14 3.89 9.87
CA LEU A 383 -9.69 2.62 9.30
C LEU A 383 -10.67 2.06 8.26
N LEU A 384 -11.98 2.31 8.36
CA LEU A 384 -12.93 1.96 7.31
C LEU A 384 -12.61 2.70 6.02
N ALA A 385 -12.32 4.00 6.10
CA ALA A 385 -11.92 4.76 4.93
C ALA A 385 -10.57 4.29 4.35
N VAL A 386 -9.60 3.95 5.21
CA VAL A 386 -8.35 3.30 4.79
C VAL A 386 -8.64 2.00 4.01
N LEU A 387 -9.46 1.11 4.55
CA LEU A 387 -9.79 -0.17 3.90
C LEU A 387 -10.48 0.04 2.54
N CYS A 388 -11.39 1.00 2.43
CA CYS A 388 -12.00 1.34 1.14
C CYS A 388 -10.95 1.85 0.13
N GLY A 389 -10.01 2.70 0.58
CA GLY A 389 -8.89 3.14 -0.25
C GLY A 389 -7.95 2.00 -0.64
N MET A 390 -7.67 1.06 0.29
CA MET A 390 -6.88 -0.14 0.00
C MET A 390 -7.54 -1.01 -1.07
N VAL A 391 -8.86 -1.25 -0.98
CA VAL A 391 -9.59 -2.01 -2.02
C VAL A 391 -9.48 -1.32 -3.37
N ALA A 392 -9.68 0.00 -3.42
CA ALA A 392 -9.54 0.76 -4.67
C ALA A 392 -8.11 0.66 -5.23
N GLY A 393 -7.09 0.78 -4.37
CA GLY A 393 -5.69 0.66 -4.78
C GLY A 393 -5.33 -0.75 -5.27
N THR A 394 -5.70 -1.78 -4.52
CA THR A 394 -5.39 -3.18 -4.88
C THR A 394 -6.14 -3.68 -6.11
N PHE A 395 -7.26 -3.04 -6.47
CA PHE A 395 -7.97 -3.35 -7.72
C PHE A 395 -7.22 -2.87 -8.97
N PHE A 396 -6.35 -1.87 -8.84
CA PHE A 396 -5.61 -1.29 -9.97
C PHE A 396 -4.09 -1.42 -9.86
N LEU A 397 -3.57 -2.08 -8.81
CA LEU A 397 -2.14 -2.29 -8.57
C LEU A 397 -1.85 -3.72 -8.10
N SER A 398 -0.64 -4.19 -8.31
CA SER A 398 -0.13 -5.50 -7.89
C SER A 398 0.47 -5.44 -6.48
N LEU A 399 -0.38 -5.37 -5.46
CA LEU A 399 0.02 -5.11 -4.08
C LEU A 399 -0.13 -6.31 -3.13
N THR A 400 -0.35 -7.51 -3.64
CA THR A 400 -0.61 -8.71 -2.82
C THR A 400 0.47 -8.91 -1.75
N TYR A 401 1.72 -8.64 -2.09
CA TYR A 401 2.88 -8.80 -1.19
C TYR A 401 3.47 -7.47 -0.72
N HIS A 402 2.89 -6.33 -1.10
CA HIS A 402 3.48 -5.02 -0.92
C HIS A 402 3.44 -4.56 0.55
N PRO A 403 4.58 -4.16 1.16
CA PRO A 403 4.68 -3.84 2.59
C PRO A 403 3.69 -2.77 3.08
N VAL A 404 3.34 -1.80 2.24
CA VAL A 404 2.38 -0.74 2.59
C VAL A 404 1.01 -1.34 2.94
N ILE A 405 0.47 -2.25 2.11
CA ILE A 405 -0.83 -2.89 2.38
C ILE A 405 -0.79 -3.74 3.65
N TRP A 406 0.30 -4.45 3.87
CA TRP A 406 0.49 -5.27 5.07
C TRP A 406 0.62 -4.43 6.35
N LEU A 407 1.24 -3.24 6.26
CA LEU A 407 1.24 -2.26 7.36
C LEU A 407 -0.18 -1.86 7.76
N PHE A 408 -1.05 -1.59 6.78
CA PHE A 408 -2.44 -1.20 7.06
C PHE A 408 -3.30 -2.37 7.57
N PHE A 409 -3.06 -3.60 7.12
CA PHE A 409 -3.63 -4.78 7.79
C PHE A 409 -3.13 -4.88 9.24
N GLY A 410 -1.86 -4.59 9.51
CA GLY A 410 -1.31 -4.49 10.86
C GLY A 410 -2.05 -3.47 11.73
N LEU A 411 -2.40 -2.30 11.19
CA LEU A 411 -3.20 -1.29 11.90
C LEU A 411 -4.60 -1.77 12.25
N THR A 412 -5.26 -2.53 11.36
CA THR A 412 -6.58 -3.12 11.69
C THR A 412 -6.46 -4.21 12.76
N GLY A 413 -5.36 -4.97 12.76
CA GLY A 413 -5.01 -5.90 13.83
C GLY A 413 -4.78 -5.20 15.17
N ALA A 414 -3.98 -4.14 15.15
CA ALA A 414 -3.73 -3.28 16.31
C ALA A 414 -5.02 -2.69 16.90
N TYR A 415 -5.91 -2.23 16.03
CA TYR A 415 -7.23 -1.74 16.44
C TYR A 415 -8.07 -2.82 17.13
N ALA A 416 -8.11 -4.04 16.58
CA ALA A 416 -8.82 -5.17 17.21
C ALA A 416 -8.27 -5.48 18.60
N LEU A 417 -6.94 -5.50 18.74
CA LEU A 417 -6.27 -5.78 20.02
C LEU A 417 -6.45 -4.62 21.02
N ALA A 418 -6.44 -3.37 20.54
CA ALA A 418 -6.73 -2.20 21.37
C ALA A 418 -8.16 -2.23 21.93
N ILE A 419 -9.15 -2.62 21.10
CA ILE A 419 -10.53 -2.85 21.57
C ILE A 419 -10.56 -3.95 22.62
N ARG A 420 -9.96 -5.11 22.33
CA ARG A 420 -9.97 -6.26 23.25
C ARG A 420 -9.31 -5.96 24.60
N ASN A 421 -8.30 -5.10 24.61
CA ASN A 421 -7.68 -4.64 25.85
C ASN A 421 -8.58 -3.69 26.64
N HIS A 422 -9.43 -2.92 25.95
CA HIS A 422 -10.38 -1.99 26.57
C HIS A 422 -11.70 -2.68 26.98
N ASP A 423 -12.18 -3.62 26.17
CA ASP A 423 -13.39 -4.41 26.36
C ASP A 423 -13.06 -5.90 26.14
N PRO A 424 -12.72 -6.64 27.22
CA PRO A 424 -12.37 -8.07 27.13
C PRO A 424 -13.51 -8.95 26.61
N ASP A 425 -14.75 -8.50 26.73
CA ASP A 425 -15.93 -9.21 26.25
C ASP A 425 -16.15 -9.08 24.74
N TRP A 426 -15.47 -8.13 24.10
CA TRP A 426 -15.50 -8.00 22.66
C TRP A 426 -14.78 -9.17 21.99
N LYS A 427 -15.53 -9.92 21.18
CA LYS A 427 -15.02 -11.08 20.43
C LYS A 427 -15.50 -11.01 18.98
N LEU A 428 -14.60 -11.26 18.06
CA LEU A 428 -14.94 -11.46 16.66
C LEU A 428 -15.17 -12.95 16.41
N SER A 429 -16.40 -13.35 16.11
CA SER A 429 -16.71 -14.71 15.70
C SER A 429 -16.58 -14.84 14.17
N LEU A 430 -15.89 -15.88 13.73
CA LEU A 430 -15.83 -16.30 12.34
C LEU A 430 -16.47 -17.68 12.22
N GLY A 431 -17.33 -17.87 11.23
CA GLY A 431 -18.08 -19.10 11.03
C GLY A 431 -18.31 -19.42 9.55
N TRP A 432 -19.11 -20.45 9.27
CA TRP A 432 -19.38 -20.90 7.90
C TRP A 432 -20.02 -19.84 7.00
N ARG A 433 -20.79 -18.93 7.58
CA ARG A 433 -21.37 -17.79 6.84
C ARG A 433 -20.28 -16.84 6.33
N ASP A 434 -19.23 -16.63 7.10
CA ASP A 434 -18.09 -15.80 6.71
C ASP A 434 -17.29 -16.47 5.59
N LEU A 435 -17.06 -17.79 5.69
CA LEU A 435 -16.41 -18.54 4.62
C LEU A 435 -17.25 -18.48 3.34
N GLY A 436 -18.56 -18.66 3.43
CA GLY A 436 -19.47 -18.52 2.29
C GLY A 436 -19.43 -17.11 1.68
N ALA A 437 -19.35 -16.06 2.51
CA ALA A 437 -19.21 -14.69 2.04
C ALA A 437 -17.89 -14.45 1.33
N VAL A 438 -16.76 -14.92 1.89
CA VAL A 438 -15.43 -14.82 1.25
C VAL A 438 -15.41 -15.52 -0.10
N THR A 439 -15.93 -16.76 -0.15
CA THR A 439 -16.01 -17.55 -1.39
C THR A 439 -16.91 -16.86 -2.41
N GLY A 440 -18.07 -16.35 -1.99
CA GLY A 440 -19.00 -15.61 -2.86
C GLY A 440 -18.39 -14.32 -3.43
N ILE A 441 -17.65 -13.56 -2.60
CA ILE A 441 -16.93 -12.35 -3.05
C ILE A 441 -15.83 -12.72 -4.04
N ALA A 442 -15.02 -13.71 -3.74
CA ALA A 442 -13.93 -14.15 -4.62
C ALA A 442 -14.47 -14.66 -5.97
N ALA A 443 -15.48 -15.53 -5.96
CA ALA A 443 -16.11 -16.03 -7.16
C ALA A 443 -16.76 -14.90 -7.98
N GLY A 444 -17.52 -14.02 -7.35
CA GLY A 444 -18.15 -12.86 -8.00
C GLY A 444 -17.13 -11.95 -8.65
N LEU A 445 -16.01 -11.68 -7.95
CA LEU A 445 -14.91 -10.87 -8.48
C LEU A 445 -14.30 -11.50 -9.74
N MET A 446 -14.01 -12.80 -9.71
CA MET A 446 -13.43 -13.51 -10.86
C MET A 446 -14.38 -13.56 -12.06
N VAL A 447 -15.68 -13.78 -11.81
CA VAL A 447 -16.71 -13.73 -12.87
C VAL A 447 -16.78 -12.34 -13.49
N VAL A 448 -16.81 -11.29 -12.68
CA VAL A 448 -16.86 -9.90 -13.19
C VAL A 448 -15.62 -9.57 -14.02
N LEU A 449 -14.42 -9.96 -13.56
CA LEU A 449 -13.18 -9.74 -14.29
C LEU A 449 -13.17 -10.50 -15.63
N GLN A 450 -13.57 -11.78 -15.64
CA GLN A 450 -13.67 -12.57 -16.87
C GLN A 450 -14.68 -12.00 -17.87
N LEU A 451 -15.84 -11.57 -17.39
CA LEU A 451 -16.86 -10.97 -18.27
C LEU A 451 -16.36 -9.64 -18.82
N TYR A 452 -15.69 -8.83 -17.98
CA TYR A 452 -15.19 -7.53 -18.40
C TYR A 452 -14.07 -7.64 -19.44
N THR A 453 -13.09 -8.54 -19.26
CA THR A 453 -12.02 -8.77 -20.24
C THR A 453 -12.59 -9.28 -21.57
N LYS A 454 -13.52 -10.26 -21.56
CA LYS A 454 -14.20 -10.75 -22.76
C LYS A 454 -15.01 -9.67 -23.49
N LEU A 455 -15.71 -8.80 -22.77
CA LEU A 455 -16.47 -7.69 -23.38
C LEU A 455 -15.55 -6.65 -24.04
N LYS A 456 -14.29 -6.59 -23.62
CA LYS A 456 -13.27 -5.70 -24.19
C LYS A 456 -12.45 -6.35 -25.33
N GLY A 457 -12.71 -7.62 -25.64
CA GLY A 457 -12.09 -8.33 -26.77
C GLY A 457 -10.83 -9.13 -26.41
N PHE A 458 -10.64 -9.41 -25.12
CA PHE A 458 -9.53 -10.24 -24.60
C PHE A 458 -10.02 -11.62 -24.15
#